data_72c7f31395c547b582c34608b3a2d11e
#
_entry.id   72c7f31395c547b582c34608b3a2d11e
#
_cell.length_a   1.000
_cell.length_b   1.000
_cell.length_c   1.000
_cell.angle_alpha   90.00
_cell.angle_beta   90.00
_cell.angle_gamma   90.00
#
_symmetry.space_group_name_H-M   'P 1'
#
loop_
_entity.id
_entity.type
_entity.pdbx_description
1 polymer ?
#
loop_
_entity_poly.entity_id
_entity_poly.type
_entity_poly.pdbx_seq_one_letter_code
_entity_poly.pdbx_strand_id
1 'polypeptide(L)'
;EAFGAYGWNEGLKMMKWIADHLLVRGINYLVPHAFDPKKFPDFDCPPHFYAHGHNPQFRYFKVFSDYVNRICQIFRDGKYPSETGLLYPAELEWGGNCMPLEKPCRELTEHQIPYDIVTRDWIMQAEIGDGFFEINGCRMKNLVILYGEGIPSDIVPMLKKMVEHQVQIYFLDALPDVMLGFSKDQ
;
A
#
# COMPACT_ATOMS: atom_id res chain seq x y z
N GLU A 1 4.32 -3.50 11.06
CA GLU A 1 4.58 -4.77 11.76
C GLU A 1 4.61 -5.91 10.75
N ALA A 2 5.47 -6.90 10.96
CA ALA A 2 5.59 -8.07 10.10
C ALA A 2 5.89 -9.33 10.92
N PHE A 3 5.54 -10.50 10.39
CA PHE A 3 5.84 -11.85 10.91
C PHE A 3 4.96 -12.34 12.07
N GLY A 4 4.06 -11.54 12.61
CA GLY A 4 3.18 -11.97 13.70
C GLY A 4 2.09 -12.96 13.26
N ALA A 5 1.78 -13.95 14.12
CA ALA A 5 0.70 -14.92 13.95
C ALA A 5 0.82 -15.92 12.77
N TYR A 6 2.00 -16.06 12.17
CA TYR A 6 2.24 -17.07 11.12
C TYR A 6 2.51 -18.48 11.68
N GLY A 7 2.70 -18.58 13.01
CA GLY A 7 2.98 -19.85 13.68
C GLY A 7 4.47 -20.22 13.69
N TRP A 8 4.79 -21.28 14.43
CA TRP A 8 6.17 -21.75 14.61
C TRP A 8 6.81 -22.35 13.34
N ASN A 9 6.01 -22.58 12.29
CA ASN A 9 6.51 -23.04 10.99
C ASN A 9 7.17 -21.90 10.20
N GLU A 10 6.94 -20.65 10.56
CA GLU A 10 7.61 -19.52 9.95
C GLU A 10 9.06 -19.44 10.41
N GLY A 11 9.96 -19.77 9.51
CA GLY A 11 11.40 -19.63 9.72
C GLY A 11 11.97 -18.42 8.98
N LEU A 12 13.27 -18.16 9.18
CA LEU A 12 13.98 -17.03 8.57
C LEU A 12 13.90 -16.98 7.04
N LYS A 13 13.76 -18.13 6.38
CA LYS A 13 13.57 -18.18 4.92
C LYS A 13 12.25 -17.54 4.51
N MET A 14 11.16 -17.85 5.22
CA MET A 14 9.85 -17.25 4.96
C MET A 14 9.84 -15.78 5.36
N MET A 15 10.42 -15.42 6.51
CA MET A 15 10.58 -14.02 6.92
C MET A 15 11.30 -13.20 5.86
N LYS A 16 12.38 -13.75 5.27
CA LYS A 16 13.08 -13.07 4.17
C LYS A 16 12.17 -12.86 2.95
N TRP A 17 11.41 -13.87 2.56
CA TRP A 17 10.47 -13.76 1.45
C TRP A 17 9.39 -12.70 1.70
N ILE A 18 8.83 -12.66 2.91
CA ILE A 18 7.84 -11.65 3.32
C ILE A 18 8.49 -10.26 3.32
N ALA A 19 9.70 -10.13 3.89
CA ALA A 19 10.43 -8.86 3.89
C ALA A 19 10.69 -8.36 2.46
N ASP A 20 11.16 -9.21 1.55
CA ASP A 20 11.39 -8.85 0.14
C ASP A 20 10.09 -8.39 -0.53
N HIS A 21 8.98 -9.09 -0.26
CA HIS A 21 7.66 -8.73 -0.76
C HIS A 21 7.18 -7.34 -0.29
N LEU A 22 7.48 -6.98 0.96
CA LEU A 22 7.17 -5.65 1.50
C LEU A 22 8.11 -4.57 0.94
N LEU A 23 9.41 -4.87 0.88
CA LEU A 23 10.44 -3.93 0.42
C LEU A 23 10.22 -3.53 -1.05
N VAL A 24 9.88 -4.47 -1.95
CA VAL A 24 9.61 -4.13 -3.37
C VAL A 24 8.34 -3.31 -3.57
N ARG A 25 7.50 -3.18 -2.55
CA ARG A 25 6.30 -2.33 -2.54
C ARG A 25 6.49 -1.00 -1.82
N GLY A 26 7.75 -0.65 -1.52
CA GLY A 26 8.09 0.65 -0.95
C GLY A 26 8.10 0.69 0.58
N ILE A 27 7.84 -0.43 1.28
CA ILE A 27 8.05 -0.49 2.72
C ILE A 27 9.54 -0.45 3.01
N ASN A 28 10.00 0.55 3.76
CA ASN A 28 11.41 0.77 4.07
C ASN A 28 11.72 0.79 5.58
N TYR A 29 10.74 0.40 6.39
CA TYR A 29 10.89 0.25 7.83
C TYR A 29 10.06 -0.95 8.31
N LEU A 30 10.74 -1.95 8.86
CA LEU A 30 10.10 -3.18 9.33
C LEU A 30 10.17 -3.26 10.85
N VAL A 31 9.04 -3.55 11.49
CA VAL A 31 8.93 -3.85 12.91
C VAL A 31 8.61 -5.34 13.06
N PRO A 32 9.63 -6.17 13.34
CA PRO A 32 9.42 -7.61 13.42
C PRO A 32 8.65 -8.01 14.68
N HIS A 33 7.64 -8.82 14.55
CA HIS A 33 6.94 -9.49 15.65
C HIS A 33 7.44 -10.93 15.78
N ALA A 34 8.00 -11.41 16.97
CA ALA A 34 8.36 -10.55 18.06
C ALA A 34 9.51 -11.13 18.92
N PHE A 35 10.15 -10.26 19.67
CA PHE A 35 10.90 -10.65 20.85
C PHE A 35 9.95 -10.65 22.04
N ASP A 36 9.42 -11.81 22.40
CA ASP A 36 8.49 -11.93 23.51
C ASP A 36 9.24 -12.16 24.83
N PRO A 37 8.98 -11.34 25.87
CA PRO A 37 9.55 -11.51 27.19
C PRO A 37 8.86 -12.58 28.05
N LYS A 38 7.69 -13.07 27.60
CA LYS A 38 6.92 -14.06 28.33
C LYS A 38 7.67 -15.40 28.42
N LYS A 39 7.35 -16.15 29.44
CA LYS A 39 7.92 -17.46 29.67
C LYS A 39 7.49 -18.46 28.60
N PHE A 40 8.44 -19.23 28.08
CA PHE A 40 8.13 -20.28 27.11
C PHE A 40 7.43 -21.50 27.78
N PRO A 41 6.43 -22.12 27.13
CA PRO A 41 5.84 -21.76 25.83
C PRO A 41 4.84 -20.60 25.95
N ASP A 42 4.86 -19.71 24.99
CA ASP A 42 3.82 -18.73 24.78
C ASP A 42 3.15 -18.99 23.42
N PHE A 43 1.82 -19.05 23.43
CA PHE A 43 1.00 -19.36 22.24
C PHE A 43 0.43 -18.11 21.57
N ASP A 44 0.74 -16.92 22.11
CA ASP A 44 0.29 -15.65 21.56
C ASP A 44 1.10 -15.26 20.32
N CYS A 45 0.49 -15.30 19.17
CA CYS A 45 1.03 -14.82 17.90
C CYS A 45 2.48 -15.26 17.56
N PRO A 46 2.85 -16.56 17.63
CA PRO A 46 4.19 -17.01 17.21
C PRO A 46 4.45 -16.68 15.72
N PRO A 47 5.71 -16.60 15.29
CA PRO A 47 6.91 -17.06 15.96
C PRO A 47 7.51 -16.02 16.92
N HIS A 48 8.13 -16.51 18.00
CA HIS A 48 8.96 -15.69 18.88
C HIS A 48 10.43 -15.92 18.56
N PHE A 49 11.19 -14.86 18.29
CA PHE A 49 12.53 -15.01 17.68
C PHE A 49 13.53 -15.67 18.63
N TYR A 50 13.56 -15.23 19.89
CA TYR A 50 14.45 -15.82 20.89
C TYR A 50 13.80 -16.98 21.62
N ALA A 51 12.56 -16.83 22.04
CA ALA A 51 11.76 -17.83 22.78
C ALA A 51 12.57 -18.49 23.93
N HIS A 52 13.28 -17.69 24.73
CA HIS A 52 14.18 -18.15 25.81
C HIS A 52 15.18 -19.24 25.38
N GLY A 53 15.67 -19.17 24.15
CA GLY A 53 16.61 -20.13 23.56
C GLY A 53 15.95 -21.35 22.91
N HIS A 54 14.62 -21.43 22.89
CA HIS A 54 13.90 -22.56 22.27
C HIS A 54 13.76 -22.44 20.76
N ASN A 55 13.97 -21.24 20.17
CA ASN A 55 13.99 -21.11 18.72
C ASN A 55 15.38 -21.42 18.13
N PRO A 56 15.57 -22.56 17.45
CA PRO A 56 16.88 -22.97 16.96
C PRO A 56 17.45 -22.04 15.88
N GLN A 57 16.60 -21.24 15.23
CA GLN A 57 17.02 -20.30 14.18
C GLN A 57 17.49 -18.95 14.72
N PHE A 58 17.28 -18.66 16.01
CA PHE A 58 17.65 -17.37 16.58
C PHE A 58 19.12 -17.01 16.38
N ARG A 59 20.03 -17.98 16.45
CA ARG A 59 21.47 -17.76 16.19
C ARG A 59 21.77 -17.17 14.80
N TYR A 60 20.85 -17.30 13.84
CA TYR A 60 20.96 -16.73 12.49
C TYR A 60 20.15 -15.46 12.29
N PHE A 61 19.37 -15.05 13.30
CA PHE A 61 18.50 -13.89 13.20
C PHE A 61 19.27 -12.60 12.85
N LYS A 62 20.51 -12.49 13.36
CA LYS A 62 21.38 -11.35 13.00
C LYS A 62 21.65 -11.25 11.49
N VAL A 63 21.82 -12.35 10.80
CA VAL A 63 22.07 -12.36 9.35
C VAL A 63 20.85 -11.79 8.61
N PHE A 64 19.66 -12.18 9.02
CA PHE A 64 18.40 -11.65 8.49
C PHE A 64 18.25 -10.15 8.79
N SER A 65 18.49 -9.75 10.03
CA SER A 65 18.37 -8.33 10.44
C SER A 65 19.37 -7.44 9.71
N ASP A 66 20.62 -7.87 9.54
CA ASP A 66 21.64 -7.13 8.81
C ASP A 66 21.24 -6.96 7.33
N TYR A 67 20.66 -8.00 6.73
CA TYR A 67 20.13 -7.93 5.37
C TYR A 67 19.00 -6.89 5.25
N VAL A 68 17.98 -7.00 6.10
CA VAL A 68 16.82 -6.09 6.08
C VAL A 68 17.25 -4.65 6.33
N ASN A 69 18.08 -4.41 7.35
CA ASN A 69 18.57 -3.08 7.68
C ASN A 69 19.34 -2.45 6.53
N ARG A 70 20.18 -3.21 5.84
CA ARG A 70 20.93 -2.72 4.69
C ARG A 70 20.00 -2.30 3.54
N ILE A 71 18.99 -3.09 3.22
CA ILE A 71 18.03 -2.77 2.16
C ILE A 71 17.16 -1.56 2.56
N CYS A 72 16.64 -1.53 3.79
CA CYS A 72 15.89 -0.39 4.30
C CYS A 72 16.71 0.91 4.25
N GLN A 73 18.01 0.85 4.56
CA GLN A 73 18.88 2.02 4.48
C GLN A 73 19.07 2.50 3.04
N ILE A 74 19.20 1.58 2.07
CA ILE A 74 19.29 1.93 0.64
C ILE A 74 18.01 2.65 0.18
N PHE A 75 16.84 2.20 0.65
CA PHE A 75 15.55 2.77 0.25
C PHE A 75 15.13 4.01 1.05
N ARG A 76 15.86 4.34 2.13
CA ARG A 76 15.47 5.39 3.07
C ARG A 76 15.27 6.75 2.42
N ASP A 77 16.19 7.13 1.55
CA ASP A 77 16.22 8.45 0.91
C ASP A 77 15.77 8.39 -0.55
N GLY A 78 15.37 7.21 -1.01
CA GLY A 78 14.83 6.98 -2.35
C GLY A 78 13.41 7.49 -2.51
N LYS A 79 13.07 7.98 -3.70
CA LYS A 79 11.67 8.21 -4.10
C LYS A 79 11.21 7.03 -4.92
N TYR A 80 10.03 6.48 -4.59
CA TYR A 80 9.41 5.45 -5.41
C TYR A 80 8.98 6.06 -6.75
N PRO A 81 9.42 5.54 -7.89
CA PRO A 81 9.20 6.18 -9.19
C PRO A 81 7.81 5.85 -9.76
N SER A 82 6.75 6.14 -9.01
CA SER A 82 5.38 5.92 -9.48
C SER A 82 4.89 7.15 -10.26
N GLU A 83 4.45 6.92 -11.50
CA GLU A 83 3.74 7.93 -12.30
C GLU A 83 2.23 7.67 -12.34
N THR A 84 1.74 6.69 -11.58
CA THR A 84 0.34 6.25 -11.56
C THR A 84 -0.22 6.27 -10.15
N GLY A 85 -1.28 7.04 -9.93
CA GLY A 85 -2.11 6.98 -8.74
C GLY A 85 -3.27 6.01 -8.96
N LEU A 86 -3.55 5.15 -7.99
CA LEU A 86 -4.73 4.28 -7.95
C LEU A 86 -5.64 4.76 -6.83
N LEU A 87 -6.85 5.22 -7.18
CA LEU A 87 -7.80 5.74 -6.19
C LEU A 87 -8.21 4.64 -5.21
N TYR A 88 -8.02 4.89 -3.91
CA TYR A 88 -8.50 4.00 -2.86
C TYR A 88 -10.04 3.97 -2.83
N PRO A 89 -10.68 2.80 -2.87
CA PRO A 89 -12.10 2.72 -3.18
C PRO A 89 -13.05 2.85 -1.98
N ALA A 90 -12.62 3.34 -0.82
CA ALA A 90 -13.47 3.35 0.39
C ALA A 90 -14.85 3.97 0.14
N GLU A 91 -14.89 5.15 -0.47
CA GLU A 91 -16.15 5.84 -0.75
C GLU A 91 -16.96 5.15 -1.85
N LEU A 92 -16.29 4.50 -2.81
CA LEU A 92 -16.95 3.72 -3.85
C LEU A 92 -17.62 2.48 -3.24
N GLU A 93 -16.93 1.79 -2.32
CA GLU A 93 -17.46 0.63 -1.58
C GLU A 93 -18.67 0.99 -0.73
N TRP A 94 -18.67 2.17 -0.11
CA TRP A 94 -19.83 2.68 0.64
C TRP A 94 -21.01 3.05 -0.24
N GLY A 95 -20.75 3.34 -1.51
CA GLY A 95 -21.74 3.77 -2.50
C GLY A 95 -22.46 2.66 -3.24
N GLY A 96 -22.08 1.40 -3.05
CA GLY A 96 -22.67 0.26 -3.77
C GLY A 96 -21.64 -0.79 -4.21
N ASN A 97 -21.94 -1.48 -5.32
CA ASN A 97 -21.00 -2.45 -5.85
C ASN A 97 -19.72 -1.75 -6.35
N CYS A 98 -18.59 -2.33 -5.99
CA CYS A 98 -17.28 -1.81 -6.32
C CYS A 98 -16.32 -2.94 -6.71
N MET A 99 -15.41 -2.65 -7.62
CA MET A 99 -14.31 -3.57 -7.96
C MET A 99 -13.37 -3.72 -6.75
N PRO A 100 -13.01 -4.96 -6.34
CA PRO A 100 -12.00 -5.15 -5.31
C PRO A 100 -10.66 -4.53 -5.71
N LEU A 101 -10.04 -3.78 -4.76
CA LEU A 101 -8.77 -3.08 -4.98
C LEU A 101 -7.64 -4.02 -5.41
N GLU A 102 -7.65 -5.25 -4.92
CA GLU A 102 -6.63 -6.26 -5.20
C GLU A 102 -6.54 -6.62 -6.69
N LYS A 103 -7.64 -6.48 -7.44
CA LYS A 103 -7.67 -6.82 -8.86
C LYS A 103 -6.72 -5.92 -9.66
N PRO A 104 -6.89 -4.58 -9.71
CA PRO A 104 -5.97 -3.71 -10.43
C PRO A 104 -4.58 -3.68 -9.80
N CYS A 105 -4.45 -3.80 -8.48
CA CYS A 105 -3.14 -3.89 -7.83
C CYS A 105 -2.33 -5.09 -8.34
N ARG A 106 -2.97 -6.24 -8.51
CA ARG A 106 -2.32 -7.43 -9.05
C ARG A 106 -1.89 -7.21 -10.49
N GLU A 107 -2.80 -6.73 -11.35
CA GLU A 107 -2.51 -6.48 -12.76
C GLU A 107 -1.34 -5.51 -12.94
N LEU A 108 -1.35 -4.38 -12.24
CA LEU A 108 -0.26 -3.41 -12.29
C LEU A 108 1.06 -4.01 -11.82
N THR A 109 1.03 -4.79 -10.73
CA THR A 109 2.22 -5.43 -10.17
C THR A 109 2.78 -6.50 -11.12
N GLU A 110 1.94 -7.37 -11.69
CA GLU A 110 2.36 -8.44 -12.61
C GLU A 110 2.93 -7.87 -13.92
N HIS A 111 2.46 -6.70 -14.34
CA HIS A 111 2.99 -5.98 -15.50
C HIS A 111 4.14 -5.03 -15.17
N GLN A 112 4.63 -5.03 -13.93
CA GLN A 112 5.73 -4.17 -13.47
C GLN A 112 5.48 -2.67 -13.66
N ILE A 113 4.23 -2.25 -13.53
CA ILE A 113 3.82 -0.84 -13.57
C ILE A 113 3.80 -0.32 -12.13
N PRO A 114 4.69 0.62 -11.76
CA PRO A 114 4.70 1.21 -10.43
C PRO A 114 3.44 2.07 -10.22
N TYR A 115 2.83 1.96 -9.05
CA TYR A 115 1.68 2.76 -8.66
C TYR A 115 1.70 3.09 -7.18
N ASP A 116 1.06 4.20 -6.81
CA ASP A 116 0.74 4.56 -5.43
C ASP A 116 -0.77 4.55 -5.23
N ILE A 117 -1.21 4.09 -4.05
CA ILE A 117 -2.62 4.17 -3.67
C ILE A 117 -2.87 5.58 -3.11
N VAL A 118 -3.79 6.31 -3.71
CA VAL A 118 -4.13 7.68 -3.35
C VAL A 118 -5.56 7.77 -2.83
N THR A 119 -5.75 8.46 -1.71
CA THR A 119 -7.08 8.65 -1.12
C THR A 119 -7.82 9.81 -1.78
N ARG A 120 -9.14 9.84 -1.61
CA ARG A 120 -9.99 10.96 -1.98
C ARG A 120 -9.44 12.30 -1.45
N ASP A 121 -9.09 12.34 -0.17
CA ASP A 121 -8.64 13.57 0.49
C ASP A 121 -7.30 14.07 -0.08
N TRP A 122 -6.44 13.18 -0.50
CA TRP A 122 -5.21 13.56 -1.20
C TRP A 122 -5.48 14.06 -2.61
N ILE A 123 -6.42 13.47 -3.33
CA ILE A 123 -6.86 13.98 -4.64
C ILE A 123 -7.39 15.42 -4.50
N MET A 124 -8.19 15.69 -3.46
CA MET A 124 -8.74 17.02 -3.20
C MET A 124 -7.68 18.08 -2.87
N GLN A 125 -6.53 17.68 -2.38
CA GLN A 125 -5.39 18.53 -2.00
C GLN A 125 -4.28 18.55 -3.06
N ALA A 126 -4.42 17.78 -4.15
CA ALA A 126 -3.37 17.66 -5.15
C ALA A 126 -3.09 19.00 -5.86
N GLU A 127 -1.82 19.28 -6.07
CA GLU A 127 -1.39 20.36 -6.96
C GLU A 127 -1.42 19.84 -8.40
N ILE A 128 -2.10 20.58 -9.29
CA ILE A 128 -2.26 20.17 -10.68
C ILE A 128 -1.37 21.06 -11.56
N GLY A 129 -0.46 20.40 -12.28
CA GLY A 129 0.39 21.01 -13.30
C GLY A 129 0.04 20.47 -14.69
N ASP A 130 0.79 20.90 -15.69
CA ASP A 130 0.58 20.48 -17.08
C ASP A 130 1.06 19.04 -17.28
N GLY A 131 0.12 18.14 -17.52
CA GLY A 131 0.34 16.70 -17.69
C GLY A 131 0.60 15.91 -16.40
N PHE A 132 0.43 16.48 -15.22
CA PHE A 132 0.63 15.78 -13.94
C PHE A 132 -0.21 16.36 -12.80
N PHE A 133 -0.40 15.57 -11.77
CA PHE A 133 -0.80 16.02 -10.44
C PHE A 133 0.26 15.62 -9.41
N GLU A 134 0.42 16.40 -8.36
CA GLU A 134 1.45 16.20 -7.34
C GLU A 134 0.82 16.06 -5.97
N ILE A 135 1.21 15.02 -5.25
CA ILE A 135 0.82 14.76 -3.86
C ILE A 135 2.09 14.49 -3.06
N ASN A 136 2.34 15.27 -2.01
CA ASN A 136 3.51 15.12 -1.12
C ASN A 136 4.86 15.04 -1.87
N GLY A 137 5.00 15.79 -2.95
CA GLY A 137 6.22 15.82 -3.77
C GLY A 137 6.36 14.62 -4.72
N CYS A 138 5.32 13.77 -4.84
CA CYS A 138 5.25 12.69 -5.83
C CYS A 138 4.39 13.13 -7.01
N ARG A 139 5.00 13.18 -8.21
CA ARG A 139 4.31 13.55 -9.45
C ARG A 139 3.79 12.34 -10.17
N MET A 140 2.51 12.37 -10.47
CA MET A 140 1.79 11.30 -11.17
C MET A 140 1.15 11.86 -12.44
N LYS A 141 1.24 11.13 -13.53
CA LYS A 141 0.66 11.47 -14.84
C LYS A 141 -0.69 10.80 -15.08
N ASN A 142 -0.89 9.69 -14.38
CA ASN A 142 -2.04 8.82 -14.56
C ASN A 142 -2.82 8.68 -13.26
N LEU A 143 -4.13 8.77 -13.32
CA LEU A 143 -5.03 8.41 -12.23
C LEU A 143 -5.93 7.27 -12.69
N VAL A 144 -5.88 6.15 -11.99
CA VAL A 144 -6.74 4.99 -12.21
C VAL A 144 -7.84 4.99 -11.17
N ILE A 145 -9.07 4.93 -11.61
CA ILE A 145 -10.29 4.87 -10.79
C ILE A 145 -10.94 3.51 -11.05
N LEU A 146 -11.10 2.74 -9.97
CA LEU A 146 -11.77 1.44 -10.02
C LEU A 146 -13.24 1.61 -10.40
N TYR A 147 -13.83 0.58 -11.00
CA TYR A 147 -15.27 0.53 -11.12
C TYR A 147 -15.95 0.64 -9.74
N GLY A 148 -16.94 1.51 -9.67
CA GLY A 148 -17.86 1.66 -8.56
C GLY A 148 -19.18 2.21 -9.08
N GLU A 149 -20.32 1.74 -8.55
CA GLU A 149 -21.64 2.26 -8.92
C GLU A 149 -21.75 3.76 -8.63
N GLY A 150 -21.12 4.21 -7.54
CA GLY A 150 -21.10 5.60 -7.14
C GLY A 150 -19.70 6.20 -7.03
N ILE A 151 -19.59 7.50 -7.28
CA ILE A 151 -18.37 8.29 -7.08
C ILE A 151 -18.65 9.52 -6.21
N PRO A 152 -17.75 9.91 -5.30
CA PRO A 152 -17.88 11.14 -4.52
C PRO A 152 -18.06 12.36 -5.42
N SER A 153 -19.15 13.11 -5.23
CA SER A 153 -19.46 14.26 -6.06
C SER A 153 -18.44 15.40 -5.96
N ASP A 154 -17.77 15.49 -4.83
CA ASP A 154 -16.81 16.56 -4.54
C ASP A 154 -15.43 16.37 -5.20
N ILE A 155 -15.06 15.14 -5.60
CA ILE A 155 -13.80 14.96 -6.38
C ILE A 155 -14.00 15.29 -7.87
N VAL A 156 -15.23 15.33 -8.38
CA VAL A 156 -15.50 15.52 -9.80
C VAL A 156 -14.93 16.83 -10.34
N PRO A 157 -15.05 17.99 -9.65
CA PRO A 157 -14.40 19.22 -10.12
C PRO A 157 -12.88 19.08 -10.23
N MET A 158 -12.24 18.34 -9.34
CA MET A 158 -10.80 18.09 -9.39
C MET A 158 -10.42 17.18 -10.55
N LEU A 159 -11.20 16.12 -10.79
CA LEU A 159 -11.00 15.25 -11.96
C LEU A 159 -11.13 16.03 -13.28
N LYS A 160 -12.11 16.92 -13.39
CA LYS A 160 -12.26 17.81 -14.56
C LYS A 160 -11.03 18.69 -14.75
N LYS A 161 -10.56 19.33 -13.67
CA LYS A 161 -9.36 20.16 -13.71
C LYS A 161 -8.13 19.33 -14.12
N MET A 162 -7.99 18.10 -13.65
CA MET A 162 -6.92 17.19 -14.06
C MET A 162 -6.95 16.92 -15.56
N VAL A 163 -8.13 16.64 -16.13
CA VAL A 163 -8.30 16.41 -17.58
C VAL A 163 -7.97 17.69 -18.38
N GLU A 164 -8.41 18.86 -17.94
CA GLU A 164 -8.10 20.16 -18.57
C GLU A 164 -6.59 20.41 -18.62
N HIS A 165 -5.85 19.91 -17.62
CA HIS A 165 -4.39 19.96 -17.55
C HIS A 165 -3.68 18.72 -18.12
N GLN A 166 -4.36 17.91 -18.93
CA GLN A 166 -3.81 16.77 -19.67
C GLN A 166 -3.33 15.59 -18.78
N VAL A 167 -3.78 15.49 -17.53
CA VAL A 167 -3.61 14.30 -16.72
C VAL A 167 -4.47 13.18 -17.29
N GLN A 168 -3.92 11.98 -17.42
CA GLN A 168 -4.65 10.83 -17.93
C GLN A 168 -5.50 10.20 -16.81
N ILE A 169 -6.80 10.10 -17.02
CA ILE A 169 -7.71 9.44 -16.07
C ILE A 169 -8.30 8.19 -16.72
N TYR A 170 -8.16 7.06 -16.04
CA TYR A 170 -8.66 5.77 -16.48
C TYR A 170 -9.75 5.29 -15.53
N PHE A 171 -10.96 5.11 -16.05
CA PHE A 171 -12.02 4.41 -15.33
C PHE A 171 -12.00 2.94 -15.77
N LEU A 172 -11.91 2.03 -14.80
CA LEU A 172 -11.89 0.60 -15.08
C LEU A 172 -13.31 0.05 -15.23
N ASP A 173 -13.54 -0.80 -16.23
CA ASP A 173 -14.78 -1.47 -16.61
C ASP A 173 -15.89 -0.52 -17.04
N ALA A 174 -16.32 0.47 -16.23
CA ALA A 174 -17.36 1.44 -16.58
C ALA A 174 -17.22 2.77 -15.83
N LEU A 175 -17.95 3.79 -16.26
CA LEU A 175 -18.13 5.03 -15.52
C LEU A 175 -19.16 4.83 -14.40
N PRO A 176 -19.02 5.56 -13.26
CA PRO A 176 -20.02 5.53 -12.20
C PRO A 176 -21.38 6.08 -12.65
N ASP A 177 -22.46 5.45 -12.20
CA ASP A 177 -23.84 5.85 -12.53
C ASP A 177 -24.39 6.88 -11.53
N VAL A 178 -23.87 6.92 -10.32
CA VAL A 178 -24.39 7.71 -9.19
C VAL A 178 -23.35 8.66 -8.63
N MET A 179 -23.77 9.90 -8.32
CA MET A 179 -22.97 10.85 -7.56
C MET A 179 -23.27 10.71 -6.07
N LEU A 180 -22.27 10.35 -5.29
CA LEU A 180 -22.40 10.22 -3.85
C LEU A 180 -22.23 11.60 -3.20
N GLY A 181 -23.24 12.04 -2.44
CA GLY A 181 -23.18 13.25 -1.65
C GLY A 181 -22.53 12.98 -0.30
N PHE A 182 -21.45 13.70 0.04
CA PHE A 182 -20.90 13.74 1.39
C PHE A 182 -21.31 15.07 2.01
N SER A 183 -22.23 15.09 3.01
CA SER A 183 -22.50 16.29 3.77
C SER A 183 -21.34 16.55 4.73
N LYS A 184 -20.93 17.82 4.84
CA LYS A 184 -19.88 18.22 5.81
C LYS A 184 -20.35 18.20 7.26
N ASP A 185 -21.60 17.78 7.51
CA ASP A 185 -22.31 17.88 8.80
C ASP A 185 -22.61 16.48 9.39
N GLN A 186 -21.65 15.54 9.33
CA GLN A 186 -21.72 14.31 10.13
C GLN A 186 -20.43 14.09 10.89
#